data_bd5e92c2880fedf52cae510a1a5c0363
#
_entry.id   bd5e92c2880fedf52cae510a1a5c0363
#
_cell.length_a   1.000
_cell.length_b   1.000
_cell.length_c   1.000
_cell.angle_alpha   90.00
_cell.angle_beta   90.00
_cell.angle_gamma   90.00
#
_symmetry.space_group_name_H-M   'P 1'
#
loop_
_entity.id
_entity.type
_entity.pdbx_description
1 polymer ?
#
loop_
_entity_poly.entity_id
_entity_poly.type
_entity_poly.pdbx_seq_one_letter_code
_entity_poly.pdbx_strand_id
1 'polypeptide(L)'
;MVAHAGSVAVRLLADRSGLTKELGKATARRLFVPVHDRGQVLVDVAVMLADGGEAIGGINVLRHQGQVLGPVASAPTVWRALDELTPAALKRIEVARARVRRHVWAQLPKLPASQVADTDLGGVVVLDVDARLVTAHSEKGQAAPTFKGGFGYHPLAV
;
A
#
# COMPACT_ATOMS: atom_id res chain seq x y z
N MET A 1 -23.84 -5.20 13.31
CA MET A 1 -23.19 -5.21 11.96
C MET A 1 -21.75 -4.80 12.18
N VAL A 2 -20.79 -5.62 11.82
CA VAL A 2 -19.36 -5.28 11.92
C VAL A 2 -18.97 -4.60 10.60
N ALA A 3 -18.90 -3.27 10.61
CA ALA A 3 -18.37 -2.52 9.49
C ALA A 3 -16.86 -2.80 9.37
N HIS A 4 -16.33 -2.80 8.17
CA HIS A 4 -14.91 -2.96 7.90
C HIS A 4 -14.26 -4.31 8.32
N ALA A 5 -15.06 -5.39 8.44
CA ALA A 5 -14.52 -6.71 8.79
C ALA A 5 -13.48 -7.23 7.80
N GLY A 6 -13.56 -6.82 6.52
CA GLY A 6 -12.62 -7.16 5.47
C GLY A 6 -11.21 -6.61 5.72
N SER A 7 -11.08 -5.47 6.38
CA SER A 7 -9.78 -4.86 6.68
C SER A 7 -8.90 -5.74 7.56
N VAL A 8 -9.52 -6.49 8.47
CA VAL A 8 -8.81 -7.47 9.33
C VAL A 8 -8.17 -8.58 8.49
N ALA A 9 -8.89 -9.11 7.52
CA ALA A 9 -8.38 -10.18 6.65
C ALA A 9 -7.19 -9.68 5.80
N VAL A 10 -7.29 -8.49 5.22
CA VAL A 10 -6.21 -7.87 4.44
C VAL A 10 -4.97 -7.64 5.32
N ARG A 11 -5.18 -7.17 6.56
CA ARG A 11 -4.10 -6.95 7.51
C ARG A 11 -3.39 -8.27 7.88
N LEU A 12 -4.16 -9.31 8.22
CA LEU A 12 -3.61 -10.63 8.52
C LEU A 12 -2.87 -11.24 7.33
N LEU A 13 -3.34 -11.00 6.10
CA LEU A 13 -2.66 -11.44 4.89
C LEU A 13 -1.29 -10.76 4.75
N ALA A 14 -1.19 -9.46 5.01
CA ALA A 14 0.07 -8.74 5.00
C ALA A 14 1.07 -9.30 6.02
N ASP A 15 0.60 -9.64 7.22
CA ASP A 15 1.43 -10.23 8.27
C ASP A 15 1.87 -11.66 7.89
N ARG A 16 0.96 -12.50 7.41
CA ARG A 16 1.22 -13.88 7.00
C ARG A 16 2.16 -13.99 5.80
N SER A 17 2.03 -13.10 4.83
CA SER A 17 2.92 -13.03 3.66
C SER A 17 4.32 -12.51 4.02
N GLY A 18 4.51 -11.98 5.22
CA GLY A 18 5.74 -11.36 5.68
C GLY A 18 5.93 -9.91 5.20
N LEU A 19 4.90 -9.30 4.57
CA LEU A 19 4.98 -7.95 4.03
C LEU A 19 5.29 -6.91 5.12
N THR A 20 4.59 -6.97 6.24
CA THR A 20 4.80 -6.07 7.38
C THR A 20 6.26 -6.11 7.86
N LYS A 21 6.81 -7.32 8.03
CA LYS A 21 8.19 -7.54 8.46
C LYS A 21 9.21 -7.00 7.46
N GLU A 22 9.03 -7.28 6.18
CA GLU A 22 9.96 -6.83 5.13
C GLU A 22 9.90 -5.31 4.94
N LEU A 23 8.73 -4.69 5.06
CA LEU A 23 8.58 -3.23 5.06
C LEU A 23 9.22 -2.60 6.30
N GLY A 24 9.08 -3.20 7.48
CA GLY A 24 9.78 -2.75 8.69
C GLY A 24 11.29 -2.71 8.51
N LYS A 25 11.88 -3.76 7.93
CA LYS A 25 13.31 -3.79 7.58
C LYS A 25 13.69 -2.72 6.56
N ALA A 26 12.86 -2.52 5.52
CA ALA A 26 13.13 -1.55 4.46
C ALA A 26 13.12 -0.10 4.96
N THR A 27 12.32 0.19 5.98
CA THR A 27 12.15 1.52 6.58
C THR A 27 12.95 1.73 7.86
N ALA A 28 13.64 0.69 8.35
CA ALA A 28 14.45 0.78 9.55
C ALA A 28 15.55 1.84 9.43
N ARG A 29 15.77 2.58 10.52
CA ARG A 29 16.81 3.59 10.64
C ARG A 29 17.80 3.19 11.72
N ARG A 30 19.07 3.47 11.46
CA ARG A 30 20.12 3.25 12.45
C ARG A 30 19.88 4.17 13.67
N LEU A 31 19.95 3.60 14.86
CA LEU A 31 19.82 4.32 16.13
C LEU A 31 18.45 4.99 16.38
N PHE A 32 17.41 4.57 15.66
CA PHE A 32 16.06 5.09 15.87
C PHE A 32 15.06 3.93 15.95
N VAL A 33 14.39 3.82 17.08
CA VAL A 33 13.30 2.86 17.29
C VAL A 33 12.00 3.65 17.44
N PRO A 34 11.13 3.65 16.43
CA PRO A 34 9.86 4.36 16.51
C PRO A 34 8.88 3.64 17.44
N VAL A 35 7.97 4.38 18.07
CA VAL A 35 6.86 3.80 18.87
C VAL A 35 5.97 2.90 18.02
N HIS A 36 5.69 3.31 16.78
CA HIS A 36 5.00 2.49 15.80
C HIS A 36 6.00 2.06 14.71
N ASP A 37 6.15 0.75 14.51
CA ASP A 37 6.97 0.22 13.42
C ASP A 37 6.52 0.82 12.08
N ARG A 38 7.47 1.29 11.28
CA ARG A 38 7.17 1.99 10.02
C ARG A 38 6.59 1.07 8.96
N GLY A 39 7.00 -0.20 8.94
CA GLY A 39 6.41 -1.21 8.05
C GLY A 39 4.95 -1.46 8.41
N GLN A 40 4.65 -1.51 9.71
CA GLN A 40 3.29 -1.61 10.22
C GLN A 40 2.44 -0.43 9.80
N VAL A 41 2.96 0.80 9.95
CA VAL A 41 2.26 2.02 9.51
C VAL A 41 1.96 1.99 8.02
N LEU A 42 2.90 1.54 7.19
CA LEU A 42 2.67 1.43 5.74
C LEU A 42 1.60 0.38 5.40
N VAL A 43 1.59 -0.74 6.10
CA VAL A 43 0.53 -1.76 5.93
C VAL A 43 -0.82 -1.22 6.37
N ASP A 44 -0.91 -0.51 7.49
CA ASP A 44 -2.16 0.10 7.96
C ASP A 44 -2.70 1.12 6.95
N VAL A 45 -1.82 1.92 6.33
CA VAL A 45 -2.20 2.83 5.23
C VAL A 45 -2.73 2.04 4.02
N ALA A 46 -2.05 0.97 3.62
CA ALA A 46 -2.51 0.13 2.51
C ALA A 46 -3.87 -0.52 2.79
N VAL A 47 -4.09 -0.99 4.01
CA VAL A 47 -5.38 -1.54 4.46
C VAL A 47 -6.46 -0.47 4.45
N MET A 48 -6.17 0.73 4.96
CA MET A 48 -7.09 1.86 4.93
C MET A 48 -7.51 2.21 3.49
N LEU A 49 -6.56 2.26 2.56
CA LEU A 49 -6.85 2.53 1.14
C LEU A 49 -7.69 1.40 0.51
N ALA A 50 -7.38 0.14 0.80
CA ALA A 50 -8.15 -1.01 0.33
C ALA A 50 -9.59 -1.04 0.89
N ASP A 51 -9.80 -0.47 2.07
CA ASP A 51 -11.10 -0.31 2.73
C ASP A 51 -11.89 0.94 2.25
N GLY A 52 -11.37 1.65 1.24
CA GLY A 52 -12.00 2.82 0.63
C GLY A 52 -11.59 4.16 1.23
N GLY A 53 -10.57 4.21 2.07
CA GLY A 53 -10.05 5.47 2.62
C GLY A 53 -9.35 6.29 1.52
N GLU A 54 -9.65 7.58 1.45
CA GLU A 54 -9.09 8.50 0.45
C GLU A 54 -8.12 9.52 1.05
N ALA A 55 -8.08 9.62 2.36
CA ALA A 55 -7.24 10.58 3.08
C ALA A 55 -6.63 9.95 4.33
N ILE A 56 -5.49 10.50 4.78
CA ILE A 56 -4.77 10.01 5.98
C ILE A 56 -5.67 9.97 7.23
N GLY A 57 -6.65 10.88 7.32
CA GLY A 57 -7.64 10.87 8.40
C GLY A 57 -8.48 9.59 8.48
N GLY A 58 -8.65 8.87 7.37
CA GLY A 58 -9.33 7.58 7.32
C GLY A 58 -8.68 6.49 8.18
N ILE A 59 -7.41 6.65 8.56
CA ILE A 59 -6.71 5.72 9.46
C ILE A 59 -7.42 5.56 10.82
N ASN A 60 -8.24 6.53 11.21
CA ASN A 60 -8.99 6.46 12.45
C ASN A 60 -10.01 5.31 12.46
N VAL A 61 -10.51 4.88 11.31
CA VAL A 61 -11.38 3.69 11.19
C VAL A 61 -10.66 2.45 11.71
N LEU A 62 -9.38 2.27 11.35
CA LEU A 62 -8.58 1.16 11.85
C LEU A 62 -8.21 1.34 13.33
N ARG A 63 -7.97 2.57 13.78
CA ARG A 63 -7.67 2.85 15.19
C ARG A 63 -8.82 2.48 16.13
N HIS A 64 -10.06 2.68 15.69
CA HIS A 64 -11.25 2.27 16.45
C HIS A 64 -11.37 0.74 16.58
N GLN A 65 -10.67 -0.01 15.73
CA GLN A 65 -10.61 -1.47 15.78
C GLN A 65 -9.35 -1.99 16.50
N GLY A 66 -8.73 -1.19 17.33
CA GLY A 66 -7.48 -1.51 18.01
C GLY A 66 -7.50 -2.79 18.86
N GLN A 67 -8.67 -3.23 19.31
CA GLN A 67 -8.82 -4.51 20.02
C GLN A 67 -8.51 -5.72 19.11
N VAL A 68 -8.71 -5.59 17.81
CA VAL A 68 -8.47 -6.66 16.81
C VAL A 68 -7.16 -6.44 16.07
N LEU A 69 -6.88 -5.19 15.66
CA LEU A 69 -5.72 -4.82 14.85
C LEU A 69 -4.48 -4.47 15.68
N GLY A 70 -4.64 -4.34 17.00
CA GLY A 70 -3.58 -3.81 17.87
C GLY A 70 -3.41 -2.29 17.74
N PRO A 71 -2.28 -1.75 18.20
CA PRO A 71 -2.03 -0.31 18.20
C PRO A 71 -1.80 0.21 16.76
N VAL A 72 -2.75 0.97 16.25
CA VAL A 72 -2.67 1.67 14.95
C VAL A 72 -2.22 3.12 15.17
N ALA A 73 -1.31 3.60 14.33
CA ALA A 73 -0.76 4.94 14.41
C ALA A 73 -1.81 6.03 14.14
N SER A 74 -1.65 7.20 14.79
CA SER A 74 -2.51 8.36 14.54
C SER A 74 -2.22 9.00 13.17
N ALA A 75 -3.19 9.74 12.61
CA ALA A 75 -3.02 10.43 11.33
C ALA A 75 -1.76 11.33 11.28
N PRO A 76 -1.41 12.12 12.31
CA PRO A 76 -0.15 12.87 12.31
C PRO A 76 1.10 11.97 12.33
N THR A 77 1.03 10.78 12.94
CA THR A 77 2.13 9.81 12.94
C THR A 77 2.27 9.15 11.58
N VAL A 78 1.16 8.81 10.94
CA VAL A 78 1.14 8.32 9.55
C VAL A 78 1.77 9.34 8.61
N TRP A 79 1.33 10.60 8.71
CA TRP A 79 1.88 11.68 7.88
C TRP A 79 3.40 11.79 8.00
N ARG A 80 3.90 11.84 9.24
CA ARG A 80 5.35 11.86 9.49
C ARG A 80 6.07 10.63 8.95
N ALA A 81 5.48 9.45 9.09
CA ALA A 81 6.06 8.22 8.57
C ALA A 81 6.20 8.23 7.05
N LEU A 82 5.23 8.81 6.33
CA LEU A 82 5.29 8.98 4.88
C LEU A 82 6.30 10.06 4.47
N ASP A 83 6.33 11.20 5.18
CA ASP A 83 7.23 12.31 4.93
C ASP A 83 8.72 11.93 5.15
N GLU A 84 8.97 10.98 6.04
CA GLU A 84 10.30 10.43 6.31
C GLU A 84 10.86 9.53 5.21
N LEU A 85 10.06 9.16 4.19
CA LEU A 85 10.47 8.23 3.13
C LEU A 85 11.40 8.93 2.13
N THR A 86 12.67 8.60 2.18
CA THR A 86 13.65 9.06 1.20
C THR A 86 13.57 8.23 -0.09
N PRO A 87 14.10 8.71 -1.24
CA PRO A 87 14.20 7.93 -2.47
C PRO A 87 14.91 6.57 -2.26
N ALA A 88 15.92 6.54 -1.40
CA ALA A 88 16.61 5.30 -1.06
C ALA A 88 15.72 4.34 -0.24
N ALA A 89 14.86 4.87 0.64
CA ALA A 89 13.87 4.05 1.36
C ALA A 89 12.82 3.49 0.40
N LEU A 90 12.34 4.28 -0.55
CA LEU A 90 11.38 3.83 -1.57
C LEU A 90 11.95 2.65 -2.40
N LYS A 91 13.20 2.74 -2.86
CA LYS A 91 13.86 1.62 -3.54
C LYS A 91 13.92 0.36 -2.68
N ARG A 92 14.21 0.48 -1.39
CA ARG A 92 14.22 -0.68 -0.47
C ARG A 92 12.81 -1.27 -0.29
N ILE A 93 11.78 -0.42 -0.25
CA ILE A 93 10.38 -0.85 -0.19
C ILE A 93 9.99 -1.63 -1.45
N GLU A 94 10.38 -1.17 -2.64
CA GLU A 94 10.17 -1.89 -3.90
C GLU A 94 10.81 -3.29 -3.86
N VAL A 95 12.07 -3.39 -3.43
CA VAL A 95 12.77 -4.67 -3.28
C VAL A 95 12.06 -5.57 -2.26
N ALA A 96 11.61 -5.01 -1.13
CA ALA A 96 10.87 -5.75 -0.12
C ALA A 96 9.55 -6.32 -0.68
N ARG A 97 8.77 -5.50 -1.38
CA ARG A 97 7.52 -5.91 -2.05
C ARG A 97 7.79 -7.01 -3.09
N ALA A 98 8.80 -6.85 -3.93
CA ALA A 98 9.17 -7.85 -4.92
C ALA A 98 9.60 -9.19 -4.29
N ARG A 99 10.29 -9.16 -3.14
CA ARG A 99 10.66 -10.36 -2.38
C ARG A 99 9.43 -11.08 -1.85
N VAL A 100 8.51 -10.36 -1.24
CA VAL A 100 7.26 -10.93 -0.70
C VAL A 100 6.41 -11.51 -1.83
N ARG A 101 6.25 -10.79 -2.94
CA ARG A 101 5.51 -11.29 -4.10
C ARG A 101 6.09 -12.61 -4.62
N ARG A 102 7.42 -12.69 -4.79
CA ARG A 102 8.08 -13.95 -5.19
C ARG A 102 7.85 -15.06 -4.19
N HIS A 103 7.91 -14.77 -2.89
CA HIS A 103 7.64 -15.75 -1.85
C HIS A 103 6.20 -16.28 -1.91
N VAL A 104 5.22 -15.41 -2.11
CA VAL A 104 3.81 -15.82 -2.25
C VAL A 104 3.61 -16.64 -3.53
N TRP A 105 4.16 -16.19 -4.66
CA TRP A 105 4.03 -16.91 -5.92
C TRP A 105 4.69 -18.28 -5.91
N ALA A 106 5.79 -18.44 -5.18
CA ALA A 106 6.46 -19.73 -5.03
C ALA A 106 5.62 -20.77 -4.24
N GLN A 107 4.58 -20.32 -3.53
CA GLN A 107 3.64 -21.21 -2.82
C GLN A 107 2.46 -21.65 -3.69
N LEU A 108 2.27 -21.05 -4.84
CA LEU A 108 1.22 -21.43 -5.77
C LEU A 108 1.70 -22.61 -6.63
N PRO A 109 0.90 -23.66 -6.81
CA PRO A 109 1.25 -24.79 -7.67
C PRO A 109 1.40 -24.38 -9.13
N LYS A 110 0.68 -23.34 -9.54
CA LYS A 110 0.74 -22.69 -10.86
C LYS A 110 0.38 -21.22 -10.69
N LEU A 111 1.10 -20.33 -11.38
CA LEU A 111 0.67 -18.94 -11.49
C LEU A 111 -0.68 -18.88 -12.23
N PRO A 112 -1.59 -18.00 -11.82
CA PRO A 112 -2.83 -17.79 -12.54
C PRO A 112 -2.54 -17.51 -14.02
N ALA A 113 -3.26 -18.15 -14.92
CA ALA A 113 -3.14 -17.88 -16.34
C ALA A 113 -3.62 -16.45 -16.64
N SER A 114 -2.90 -15.77 -17.51
CA SER A 114 -3.35 -14.48 -18.04
C SER A 114 -4.45 -14.73 -19.07
N GLN A 115 -5.57 -14.03 -18.93
CA GLN A 115 -6.70 -14.10 -19.85
C GLN A 115 -6.94 -12.72 -20.47
N VAL A 116 -7.17 -12.68 -21.77
CA VAL A 116 -7.63 -11.49 -22.50
C VAL A 116 -8.89 -11.90 -23.27
N ALA A 117 -9.99 -11.19 -23.02
CA ALA A 117 -11.29 -11.49 -23.63
C ALA A 117 -11.68 -12.98 -23.57
N ASP A 118 -11.59 -13.56 -22.37
CA ASP A 118 -11.87 -14.97 -22.07
C ASP A 118 -10.95 -16.01 -22.76
N THR A 119 -9.88 -15.56 -23.41
CA THR A 119 -8.91 -16.44 -24.05
C THR A 119 -7.74 -16.66 -23.09
N ASP A 120 -7.45 -17.92 -22.77
CA ASP A 120 -6.25 -18.31 -22.02
C ASP A 120 -5.01 -18.12 -22.91
N LEU A 121 -4.08 -17.30 -22.47
CA LEU A 121 -2.82 -17.02 -23.18
C LEU A 121 -1.69 -17.96 -22.79
N GLY A 122 -1.99 -19.04 -22.08
CA GLY A 122 -1.02 -20.04 -21.67
C GLY A 122 0.07 -19.49 -20.74
N GLY A 123 1.34 -19.57 -21.15
CA GLY A 123 2.48 -19.12 -20.35
C GLY A 123 2.80 -17.62 -20.46
N VAL A 124 1.96 -16.82 -21.13
CA VAL A 124 2.15 -15.40 -21.29
C VAL A 124 1.68 -14.65 -20.05
N VAL A 125 2.48 -13.72 -19.55
CA VAL A 125 2.09 -12.79 -18.48
C VAL A 125 1.69 -11.46 -19.14
N VAL A 126 0.44 -11.06 -18.93
CA VAL A 126 -0.04 -9.75 -19.37
C VAL A 126 0.15 -8.75 -18.25
N LEU A 127 0.80 -7.64 -18.54
CA LEU A 127 0.96 -6.51 -17.64
C LEU A 127 0.10 -5.35 -18.16
N ASP A 128 -0.94 -5.03 -17.42
CA ASP A 128 -1.73 -3.84 -17.68
C ASP A 128 -1.06 -2.63 -17.02
N VAL A 129 -0.90 -1.56 -17.79
CA VAL A 129 -0.37 -0.29 -17.30
C VAL A 129 -1.48 0.74 -17.42
N ASP A 130 -1.91 1.26 -16.30
CA ASP A 130 -2.97 2.27 -16.25
C ASP A 130 -2.52 3.54 -15.51
N ALA A 131 -3.01 4.68 -15.98
CA ALA A 131 -2.79 5.97 -15.35
C ALA A 131 -4.03 6.39 -14.58
N ARG A 132 -3.96 6.39 -13.27
CA ARG A 132 -5.06 6.87 -12.42
C ARG A 132 -4.88 8.34 -12.09
N LEU A 133 -5.92 9.15 -12.36
CA LEU A 133 -5.95 10.53 -11.92
C LEU A 133 -6.23 10.60 -10.40
N VAL A 134 -5.29 11.16 -9.66
CA VAL A 134 -5.48 11.55 -8.26
C VAL A 134 -5.71 13.05 -8.23
N THR A 135 -6.94 13.50 -8.03
CA THR A 135 -7.31 14.91 -8.06
C THR A 135 -6.62 15.69 -6.94
N ALA A 136 -6.01 16.82 -7.28
CA ALA A 136 -5.54 17.82 -6.34
C ALA A 136 -6.52 19.00 -6.30
N HIS A 137 -6.73 19.58 -5.13
CA HIS A 137 -7.65 20.72 -4.97
C HIS A 137 -7.04 22.07 -5.38
N SER A 138 -5.76 22.09 -5.70
CA SER A 138 -5.03 23.30 -6.09
C SER A 138 -3.76 22.90 -6.83
N GLU A 139 -3.08 23.91 -7.38
CA GLU A 139 -1.74 23.79 -7.94
C GLU A 139 -0.73 23.48 -6.83
N LYS A 140 -0.53 22.20 -6.57
CA LYS A 140 0.45 21.70 -5.59
C LYS A 140 1.71 21.23 -6.32
N GLY A 141 2.83 21.19 -5.58
CA GLY A 141 4.09 20.68 -6.13
C GLY A 141 3.90 19.32 -6.82
N GLN A 142 4.32 19.21 -8.07
CA GLN A 142 4.20 18.03 -8.95
C GLN A 142 2.77 17.69 -9.41
N ALA A 143 1.74 18.45 -9.04
CA ALA A 143 0.44 18.31 -9.67
C ALA A 143 0.47 18.94 -11.06
N ALA A 144 -0.07 18.24 -12.06
CA ALA A 144 -0.20 18.74 -13.42
C ALA A 144 -1.64 19.17 -13.70
N PRO A 145 -1.84 20.18 -14.56
CA PRO A 145 -3.18 20.53 -15.01
C PRO A 145 -3.78 19.37 -15.82
N THR A 146 -5.06 19.13 -15.64
CA THR A 146 -5.83 18.14 -16.40
C THR A 146 -6.59 18.82 -17.54
N PHE A 147 -6.91 18.08 -18.59
CA PHE A 147 -7.70 18.62 -19.71
C PHE A 147 -9.13 19.04 -19.31
N LYS A 148 -9.60 18.62 -18.13
CA LYS A 148 -10.90 19.02 -17.54
C LYS A 148 -10.81 20.30 -16.70
N GLY A 149 -9.69 21.01 -16.72
CA GLY A 149 -9.53 22.29 -16.03
C GLY A 149 -9.24 22.18 -14.52
N GLY A 150 -8.89 21.00 -14.03
CA GLY A 150 -8.44 20.77 -12.65
C GLY A 150 -6.94 20.49 -12.57
N PHE A 151 -6.46 20.17 -11.37
CA PHE A 151 -5.09 19.69 -11.11
C PHE A 151 -5.12 18.26 -10.60
N GLY A 152 -4.07 17.52 -10.86
CA GLY A 152 -3.95 16.15 -10.36
C GLY A 152 -2.57 15.54 -10.56
N TYR A 153 -2.41 14.39 -9.94
CA TYR A 153 -1.27 13.49 -10.13
C TYR A 153 -1.70 12.34 -11.03
N HIS A 154 -0.80 11.88 -11.89
CA HIS A 154 -1.03 10.80 -12.83
C HIS A 154 -0.06 9.63 -12.57
N PRO A 155 -0.14 8.94 -11.41
CA PRO A 155 0.70 7.78 -11.17
C PRO A 155 0.33 6.67 -12.15
N LEU A 156 1.36 6.01 -12.70
CA LEU A 156 1.19 4.78 -13.45
C LEU A 156 1.12 3.61 -12.46
N ALA A 157 0.10 2.78 -12.60
CA ALA A 157 -0.07 1.53 -11.88
C ALA A 157 0.16 0.34 -12.83
N VAL A 158 0.79 -0.71 -12.32
CA VAL A 158 1.03 -1.99 -13.01
C VAL A 158 0.60 -3.13 -12.10
#